data_cfc999a08d4dc63cf3aa8f945f9b9d4b
#
_entry.id   cfc999a08d4dc63cf3aa8f945f9b9d4b
#
_cell.length_a   1.000
_cell.length_b   1.000
_cell.length_c   1.000
_cell.angle_alpha   90.00
_cell.angle_beta   90.00
_cell.angle_gamma   90.00
#
_symmetry.space_group_name_H-M   'P 1'
#
loop_
_entity.id
_entity.type
_entity.pdbx_description
1 polymer ?
#
loop_
_entity_poly.entity_id
_entity_poly.type
_entity_poly.pdbx_seq_one_letter_code
_entity_poly.pdbx_strand_id
1 'polypeptide(L)'
;MSKKPTVLMILDGYGLNDRHEGNAIYEAKTPVMDKLMEEYPFVKGNASGLAVGLPDGQMGNSEVGHMNMGAGRIVYQELTRITKEI
;
A
#
# COMPACT_ATOMS: atom_id res chain seq x y z
N MET A 1 29.53 14.45 8.54
CA MET A 1 28.72 13.32 8.08
C MET A 1 27.70 13.80 7.06
N SER A 2 27.78 13.28 5.85
CA SER A 2 26.79 13.59 4.82
C SER A 2 25.53 12.76 5.06
N LYS A 3 24.40 13.43 5.15
CA LYS A 3 23.10 12.75 5.23
C LYS A 3 22.63 12.44 3.81
N LYS A 4 22.29 11.18 3.54
CA LYS A 4 21.66 10.81 2.28
C LYS A 4 20.16 11.05 2.40
N PRO A 5 19.57 11.94 1.58
CA PRO A 5 18.14 12.14 1.63
C PRO A 5 17.39 10.89 1.16
N THR A 6 16.28 10.56 1.82
CA THR A 6 15.41 9.48 1.43
C THR A 6 14.07 10.04 1.00
N VAL A 7 13.57 9.60 -0.15
CA VAL A 7 12.28 10.03 -0.67
C VAL A 7 11.30 8.85 -0.60
N LEU A 8 10.18 9.05 0.09
CA LEU A 8 9.05 8.12 0.05
C LEU A 8 8.00 8.70 -0.90
N MET A 9 7.84 8.08 -2.06
CA MET A 9 6.85 8.51 -3.04
C MET A 9 5.63 7.61 -2.97
N ILE A 10 4.48 8.18 -2.65
CA ILE A 10 3.23 7.45 -2.52
C ILE A 10 2.36 7.73 -3.74
N LEU A 11 2.09 6.68 -4.52
CA LEU A 11 1.24 6.76 -5.70
C LEU A 11 -0.15 6.23 -5.32
N ASP A 12 -0.96 7.09 -4.74
CA ASP A 12 -2.31 6.74 -4.28
C ASP A 12 -3.19 6.36 -5.47
N GLY A 13 -3.94 5.29 -5.31
CA GLY A 13 -4.77 4.75 -6.38
C GLY A 13 -4.02 3.95 -7.45
N TYR A 14 -2.70 3.78 -7.31
CA TYR A 14 -1.88 3.03 -8.26
C TYR A 14 -1.68 1.61 -7.75
N GLY A 15 -2.64 0.74 -8.03
CA GLY A 15 -2.60 -0.65 -7.56
C GLY A 15 -2.21 -1.65 -8.65
N LEU A 16 -1.85 -2.84 -8.22
CA LEU A 16 -1.53 -3.96 -9.12
C LEU A 16 -2.82 -4.69 -9.48
N ASN A 17 -3.05 -4.86 -10.77
CA ASN A 17 -4.21 -5.57 -11.28
C ASN A 17 -3.90 -6.10 -12.69
N ASP A 18 -4.06 -7.40 -12.88
CA ASP A 18 -3.80 -8.04 -14.17
C ASP A 18 -4.93 -7.83 -15.19
N ARG A 19 -6.01 -7.20 -14.75
CA ARG A 19 -7.16 -6.94 -15.60
C ARG A 19 -6.83 -5.85 -16.62
N HIS A 20 -7.09 -6.11 -17.91
CA HIS A 20 -6.80 -5.17 -18.99
C HIS A 20 -7.90 -4.12 -19.16
N GLU A 21 -9.15 -4.54 -19.12
CA GLU A 21 -10.29 -3.66 -19.32
C GLU A 21 -10.47 -2.70 -18.13
N GLY A 22 -10.61 -1.41 -18.43
CA GLY A 22 -10.79 -0.39 -17.41
C GLY A 22 -9.56 -0.16 -16.53
N ASN A 23 -8.40 -0.72 -16.89
CA ASN A 23 -7.16 -0.53 -16.15
C ASN A 23 -6.24 0.41 -16.92
N ALA A 24 -6.29 1.70 -16.57
CA ALA A 24 -5.47 2.72 -17.22
C ALA A 24 -3.97 2.49 -17.02
N ILE A 25 -3.57 1.96 -15.87
CA ILE A 25 -2.16 1.65 -15.55
C ILE A 25 -1.63 0.58 -16.50
N TYR A 26 -2.42 -0.46 -16.74
CA TYR A 26 -2.04 -1.55 -17.64
C TYR A 26 -1.94 -1.08 -19.09
N GLU A 27 -2.87 -0.24 -19.52
CA GLU A 27 -2.93 0.26 -20.90
C GLU A 27 -1.93 1.39 -21.18
N ALA A 28 -1.48 2.08 -20.15
CA ALA A 28 -0.53 3.17 -20.28
C ALA A 28 0.89 2.66 -20.55
N LYS A 29 1.67 3.46 -21.26
CA LYS A 29 3.10 3.19 -21.42
C LYS A 29 3.82 3.75 -20.19
N THR A 30 4.40 2.86 -19.38
CA THR A 30 5.08 3.23 -18.15
C THR A 30 6.50 2.66 -18.10
N PRO A 31 7.40 3.10 -19.01
CA PRO A 31 8.72 2.48 -19.12
C PRO A 31 9.58 2.62 -17.86
N VAL A 32 9.47 3.72 -17.14
CA VAL A 32 10.24 3.93 -15.90
C VAL A 32 9.74 3.01 -14.79
N MET A 33 8.42 2.90 -14.61
CA MET A 33 7.84 2.00 -13.62
C MET A 33 8.16 0.54 -13.92
N ASP A 34 8.04 0.15 -15.20
CA ASP A 34 8.35 -1.22 -15.61
C ASP A 34 9.80 -1.56 -15.30
N LYS A 35 10.72 -0.64 -15.59
CA LYS A 35 12.13 -0.80 -15.32
C LYS A 35 12.44 -0.89 -13.82
N LEU A 36 11.80 -0.06 -13.00
CA LEU A 36 11.97 -0.08 -11.56
C LEU A 36 11.50 -1.40 -10.95
N MET A 37 10.37 -1.92 -11.42
CA MET A 37 9.84 -3.19 -10.94
C MET A 37 10.70 -4.40 -11.34
N GLU A 38 11.42 -4.30 -12.44
CA GLU A 38 12.35 -5.35 -12.91
C GLU A 38 13.70 -5.32 -12.20
N GLU A 39 14.28 -4.13 -12.04
CA GLU A 39 15.69 -3.96 -11.61
C GLU A 39 15.86 -3.78 -10.11
N TYR A 40 14.83 -3.36 -9.39
CA TYR A 40 14.91 -3.06 -7.97
C TYR A 40 14.04 -4.02 -7.14
N PRO A 41 14.32 -4.16 -5.84
CA PRO A 41 13.49 -4.99 -4.97
C PRO A 41 12.02 -4.58 -5.03
N PHE A 42 11.15 -5.57 -5.23
CA PHE A 42 9.72 -5.36 -5.39
C PHE A 42 8.95 -6.37 -4.56
N VAL A 43 7.91 -5.92 -3.86
CA VAL A 43 7.05 -6.78 -3.06
C VAL A 43 5.63 -6.25 -3.09
N LYS A 44 4.67 -7.18 -3.05
CA LYS A 44 3.25 -6.84 -2.94
C LYS A 44 2.89 -6.67 -1.47
N GLY A 45 2.30 -5.52 -1.15
CA GLY A 45 1.79 -5.24 0.19
C GLY A 45 0.31 -5.56 0.31
N ASN A 46 -0.11 -5.96 1.51
CA ASN A 46 -1.53 -6.13 1.81
C ASN A 46 -2.08 -4.83 2.39
N ALA A 47 -3.14 -4.30 1.77
CA ALA A 47 -3.71 -3.01 2.13
C ALA A 47 -5.13 -3.12 2.69
N SER A 48 -5.56 -4.32 3.06
CA SER A 48 -6.93 -4.56 3.53
C SER A 48 -6.95 -5.40 4.80
N GLY A 49 -8.05 -5.32 5.54
CA GLY A 49 -8.30 -6.15 6.70
C GLY A 49 -7.32 -5.94 7.84
N LEU A 50 -7.02 -7.01 8.58
CA LEU A 50 -6.15 -6.96 9.76
C LEU A 50 -4.73 -6.49 9.46
N ALA A 51 -4.24 -6.70 8.25
CA ALA A 51 -2.91 -6.24 7.85
C ALA A 51 -2.74 -4.72 7.96
N VAL A 52 -3.82 -3.97 7.92
CA VAL A 52 -3.82 -2.51 8.05
C VAL A 52 -4.67 -2.02 9.23
N GLY A 53 -5.01 -2.90 10.15
CA GLY A 53 -5.72 -2.56 11.38
C GLY A 53 -7.23 -2.46 11.23
N LEU A 54 -7.79 -3.01 10.16
CA LEU A 54 -9.23 -3.06 9.92
C LEU A 54 -9.79 -4.44 10.28
N PRO A 55 -11.11 -4.56 10.48
CA PRO A 55 -11.73 -5.88 10.64
C PRO A 55 -11.41 -6.80 9.47
N ASP A 56 -11.32 -8.11 9.75
CA ASP A 56 -11.03 -9.10 8.72
C ASP A 56 -12.06 -9.03 7.59
N GLY A 57 -11.57 -9.06 6.36
CA GLY A 57 -12.41 -8.96 5.17
C GLY A 57 -12.82 -7.55 4.76
N GLN A 58 -12.48 -6.53 5.56
CA GLN A 58 -12.80 -5.15 5.19
C GLN A 58 -11.75 -4.58 4.23
N MET A 59 -12.24 -3.93 3.17
CA MET A 59 -11.39 -3.27 2.19
C MET A 59 -10.64 -2.10 2.81
N GLY A 60 -9.36 -1.95 2.46
CA GLY A 60 -8.55 -0.83 2.89
C GLY A 60 -8.95 0.49 2.21
N ASN A 61 -8.44 1.59 2.74
CA ASN A 61 -8.61 2.92 2.16
C ASN A 61 -7.35 3.76 2.36
N SER A 62 -7.32 4.92 1.73
CA SER A 62 -6.15 5.81 1.74
C SER A 62 -5.80 6.28 3.16
N GLU A 63 -6.77 6.65 3.96
CA GLU A 63 -6.54 7.13 5.32
C GLU A 63 -5.84 6.08 6.18
N VAL A 64 -6.36 4.87 6.19
CA VAL A 64 -5.82 3.76 6.97
C VAL A 64 -4.42 3.36 6.47
N GLY A 65 -4.26 3.24 5.16
CA GLY A 65 -2.97 2.88 4.56
C GLY A 65 -1.87 3.89 4.87
N HIS A 66 -2.15 5.17 4.71
CA HIS A 66 -1.18 6.23 5.01
C HIS A 66 -0.84 6.29 6.50
N MET A 67 -1.82 6.08 7.37
CA MET A 67 -1.60 6.04 8.81
C MET A 67 -0.65 4.91 9.20
N ASN A 68 -0.84 3.71 8.65
CA ASN A 68 0.04 2.58 8.91
C ASN A 68 1.47 2.84 8.42
N MET A 69 1.63 3.40 7.23
CA MET A 69 2.93 3.76 6.70
C MET A 69 3.64 4.80 7.56
N GLY A 70 2.93 5.84 7.98
CA GLY A 70 3.49 6.90 8.83
C GLY A 70 3.86 6.41 10.23
N ALA A 71 3.09 5.50 10.79
CA ALA A 71 3.37 4.93 12.11
C ALA A 71 4.49 3.88 12.09
N GLY A 72 4.78 3.29 10.94
CA GLY A 72 5.74 2.20 10.81
C GLY A 72 5.29 0.91 11.46
N ARG A 73 4.01 0.75 11.73
CA ARG A 73 3.41 -0.44 12.33
C ARG A 73 1.94 -0.51 11.99
N ILE A 74 1.32 -1.65 12.26
CA ILE A 74 -0.13 -1.79 12.09
C ILE A 74 -0.83 -0.98 13.19
N VAL A 75 -1.66 -0.02 12.76
CA VAL A 75 -2.50 0.77 13.65
C VAL A 75 -3.92 0.21 13.58
N TYR A 76 -4.32 -0.50 14.65
CA TYR A 76 -5.66 -1.09 14.69
C TYR A 76 -6.72 -0.02 14.91
N GLN A 77 -7.73 -0.01 14.06
CA GLN A 77 -8.90 0.83 14.26
C GLN A 77 -9.63 0.42 15.55
N GLU A 78 -10.36 1.33 16.16
CA GLU A 78 -10.96 1.10 17.48
C GLU A 78 -11.81 -0.18 17.55
N LEU A 79 -12.67 -0.39 16.58
CA LEU A 79 -13.50 -1.60 16.50
C LEU A 79 -12.64 -2.88 16.44
N THR A 80 -11.60 -2.88 15.62
CA THR A 80 -10.70 -4.01 15.47
C THR A 80 -9.94 -4.29 16.77
N ARG A 81 -9.46 -3.24 17.44
CA ARG A 81 -8.75 -3.36 18.70
C ARG A 81 -9.63 -3.99 19.77
N ILE A 82 -10.86 -3.55 19.88
CA ILE A 82 -11.83 -4.11 20.84
C ILE A 82 -12.08 -5.59 20.56
N THR A 83 -12.28 -5.94 19.29
CA THR A 83 -12.52 -7.33 18.88
C THR A 83 -11.33 -8.22 19.22
N LYS A 84 -10.10 -7.76 19.04
CA LYS A 84 -8.89 -8.54 19.34
C LYS A 84 -8.67 -8.72 20.83
N GLU A 85 -9.14 -7.82 21.66
CA GLU A 85 -8.98 -7.90 23.13
C GLU A 85 -10.03 -8.81 23.80
N ILE A 86 -11.09 -9.15 23.10
CA ILE A 86 -12.11 -10.09 23.56
C ILE A 86 -11.69 -11.52 23.22
#